data_937d4c779c56971d7c98e8672a863779
#
_entry.id   937d4c779c56971d7c98e8672a863779
#
_cell.length_a   1.000
_cell.length_b   1.000
_cell.length_c   1.000
_cell.angle_alpha   90.00
_cell.angle_beta   90.00
_cell.angle_gamma   90.00
#
_symmetry.space_group_name_H-M   'P 1'
#
loop_
_entity.id
_entity.type
_entity.pdbx_description
1 polymer ?
#
loop_
_entity_poly.entity_id
_entity_poly.type
_entity_poly.pdbx_seq_one_letter_code
_entity_poly.pdbx_strand_id
1 'polypeptide(L)'
;MSEKTVLYVEDNEYNRKIVRQLFKTTSYKLIEAVDGEDGVALAQKELPNLILMDVQLPKMSGLDATKLLKADVRTSHIPVIVITSFALSGDRERAAEAGATSYLAKPYSPRELLALVREQLPES
;
A
#
# COMPACT_ATOMS: atom_id res chain seq x y z
N MET A 1 -22.40 2.53 -9.12
CA MET A 1 -21.30 3.13 -8.37
C MET A 1 -20.06 2.28 -8.49
N SER A 2 -18.94 2.91 -8.73
CA SER A 2 -17.70 2.16 -8.91
C SER A 2 -17.16 1.68 -7.56
N GLU A 3 -16.64 0.48 -7.54
CA GLU A 3 -15.92 -0.05 -6.40
C GLU A 3 -14.64 0.73 -6.19
N LYS A 4 -14.28 0.93 -4.92
CA LYS A 4 -12.99 1.50 -4.58
C LYS A 4 -11.97 0.38 -4.49
N THR A 5 -10.88 0.52 -5.21
CA THR A 5 -9.85 -0.51 -5.34
C THR A 5 -8.63 -0.17 -4.51
N VAL A 6 -8.15 -1.14 -3.73
CA VAL A 6 -6.94 -1.02 -2.93
C VAL A 6 -5.92 -2.02 -3.49
N LEU A 7 -4.72 -1.53 -3.79
CA LEU A 7 -3.61 -2.39 -4.21
C LEU A 7 -2.74 -2.68 -2.98
N TYR A 8 -2.47 -3.95 -2.74
CA TYR A 8 -1.60 -4.37 -1.65
C TYR A 8 -0.37 -5.04 -2.23
N VAL A 9 0.80 -4.47 -1.97
CA VAL A 9 2.08 -4.97 -2.48
C VAL A 9 2.83 -5.61 -1.31
N GLU A 10 2.96 -6.94 -1.35
CA GLU A 10 3.54 -7.74 -0.28
C GLU A 10 4.02 -9.07 -0.86
N ASP A 11 5.24 -9.47 -0.58
CA ASP A 11 5.80 -10.71 -1.13
C ASP A 11 5.43 -11.97 -0.33
N ASN A 12 5.02 -11.81 0.92
CA ASN A 12 4.71 -12.95 1.79
C ASN A 12 3.27 -13.42 1.58
N GLU A 13 3.11 -14.66 1.15
CA GLU A 13 1.79 -15.24 0.87
C GLU A 13 0.88 -15.27 2.11
N TYR A 14 1.47 -15.57 3.27
CA TYR A 14 0.71 -15.63 4.52
C TYR A 14 0.13 -14.24 4.86
N ASN A 15 0.95 -13.20 4.72
CA ASN A 15 0.50 -11.85 4.98
C ASN A 15 -0.58 -11.42 4.00
N ARG A 16 -0.42 -11.76 2.72
CA ARG A 16 -1.45 -11.45 1.72
C ARG A 16 -2.76 -12.13 2.04
N LYS A 17 -2.70 -13.39 2.48
CA LYS A 17 -3.89 -14.16 2.84
C LYS A 17 -4.65 -13.50 3.99
N ILE A 18 -3.93 -13.06 5.02
CA ILE A 18 -4.54 -12.41 6.18
C ILE A 18 -5.27 -11.12 5.74
N VAL A 19 -4.59 -10.29 4.96
CA VAL A 19 -5.17 -9.02 4.51
C VAL A 19 -6.34 -9.27 3.55
N ARG A 20 -6.21 -10.29 2.70
CA ARG A 20 -7.29 -10.67 1.78
C ARG A 20 -8.56 -11.04 2.55
N GLN A 21 -8.42 -11.84 3.62
CA GLN A 21 -9.55 -12.22 4.45
C GLN A 21 -10.16 -10.99 5.14
N LEU A 22 -9.31 -10.11 5.63
CA LEU A 22 -9.75 -8.89 6.29
C LEU A 22 -10.59 -8.03 5.33
N PHE A 23 -10.12 -7.88 4.09
CA PHE A 23 -10.80 -7.03 3.12
C PHE A 23 -12.13 -7.61 2.64
N LYS A 24 -12.35 -8.91 2.83
CA LYS A 24 -13.65 -9.51 2.52
C LYS A 24 -14.78 -8.98 3.40
N THR A 25 -14.44 -8.37 4.53
CA THR A 25 -15.43 -7.77 5.42
C THR A 25 -15.79 -6.33 5.02
N THR A 26 -15.20 -5.84 3.95
CA THR A 26 -15.34 -4.45 3.49
C THR A 26 -15.97 -4.40 2.10
N SER A 27 -16.30 -3.20 1.67
CA SER A 27 -16.79 -2.97 0.30
C SER A 27 -15.66 -2.72 -0.69
N TYR A 28 -14.40 -2.71 -0.24
CA TYR A 28 -13.26 -2.47 -1.13
C TYR A 28 -12.96 -3.70 -1.98
N LYS A 29 -12.50 -3.43 -3.21
CA LYS A 29 -11.92 -4.47 -4.04
C LYS A 29 -10.41 -4.48 -3.75
N LEU A 30 -9.86 -5.65 -3.45
CA LEU A 30 -8.43 -5.79 -3.18
C LEU A 30 -7.74 -6.43 -4.37
N ILE A 31 -6.67 -5.80 -4.87
CA ILE A 31 -5.77 -6.41 -5.85
C ILE A 31 -4.40 -6.51 -5.21
N GLU A 32 -3.62 -7.51 -5.63
CA GLU A 32 -2.38 -7.87 -4.96
C GLU A 32 -1.21 -7.94 -5.93
N ALA A 33 -0.03 -7.52 -5.46
CA ALA A 33 1.22 -7.67 -6.18
C ALA A 33 2.26 -8.27 -5.25
N VAL A 34 3.24 -8.97 -5.79
CA VAL A 34 4.19 -9.76 -4.99
C VAL A 34 5.55 -9.11 -4.85
N ASP A 35 5.84 -8.07 -5.61
CA ASP A 35 7.10 -7.34 -5.49
C ASP A 35 6.92 -5.90 -5.98
N GLY A 36 7.97 -5.09 -5.82
CA GLY A 36 7.91 -3.68 -6.16
C GLY A 36 7.65 -3.42 -7.64
N GLU A 37 8.28 -4.20 -8.52
CA GLU A 37 8.08 -4.05 -9.96
C GLU A 37 6.65 -4.37 -10.37
N ASP A 38 6.12 -5.48 -9.88
CA ASP A 38 4.73 -5.86 -10.12
C ASP A 38 3.77 -4.81 -9.56
N GLY A 39 4.09 -4.28 -8.38
CA GLY A 39 3.27 -3.26 -7.75
C GLY A 39 3.17 -2.00 -8.60
N VAL A 40 4.31 -1.53 -9.11
CA VAL A 40 4.34 -0.35 -9.97
C VAL A 40 3.56 -0.62 -11.25
N ALA A 41 3.83 -1.76 -11.91
CA ALA A 41 3.16 -2.10 -13.15
C ALA A 41 1.64 -2.22 -12.98
N LEU A 42 1.21 -2.86 -11.90
CA LEU A 42 -0.21 -3.06 -11.63
C LEU A 42 -0.89 -1.73 -11.29
N ALA A 43 -0.22 -0.86 -10.54
CA ALA A 43 -0.75 0.46 -10.24
C ALA A 43 -0.95 1.28 -11.51
N GLN A 44 0.00 1.22 -12.44
CA GLN A 44 -0.10 1.93 -13.71
C GLN A 44 -1.24 1.41 -14.57
N LYS A 45 -1.48 0.11 -14.52
CA LYS A 45 -2.52 -0.55 -15.32
C LYS A 45 -3.91 -0.36 -14.72
N GLU A 46 -4.05 -0.62 -13.43
CA GLU A 46 -5.35 -0.66 -12.78
C GLU A 46 -5.78 0.67 -12.15
N LEU A 47 -4.83 1.57 -11.92
CA LEU A 47 -5.07 2.89 -11.31
C LEU A 47 -5.93 2.77 -10.05
N PRO A 48 -5.44 2.05 -9.03
CA PRO A 48 -6.20 1.87 -7.78
C PRO A 48 -6.43 3.20 -7.06
N ASN A 49 -7.36 3.18 -6.12
CA ASN A 49 -7.68 4.38 -5.34
C ASN A 49 -6.74 4.57 -4.14
N LEU A 50 -6.06 3.49 -3.73
CA LEU A 50 -5.15 3.51 -2.60
C LEU A 50 -4.14 2.39 -2.76
N ILE A 51 -2.91 2.60 -2.32
CA ILE A 51 -1.85 1.59 -2.37
C ILE A 51 -1.32 1.35 -0.96
N LEU A 52 -1.29 0.06 -0.56
CA LEU A 52 -0.62 -0.39 0.65
C LEU A 52 0.70 -0.99 0.21
N MET A 53 1.81 -0.38 0.62
CA MET A 53 3.13 -0.73 0.10
C MET A 53 4.06 -1.20 1.21
N ASP A 54 4.42 -2.48 1.22
CA ASP A 54 5.42 -3.00 2.13
C ASP A 54 6.78 -2.44 1.72
N VAL A 55 7.60 -2.05 2.70
CA VAL A 55 8.95 -1.54 2.43
C VAL A 55 9.88 -2.69 2.02
N GLN A 56 9.77 -3.84 2.68
CA GLN A 56 10.67 -4.97 2.47
C GLN A 56 10.17 -5.89 1.37
N LEU A 57 10.54 -5.56 0.15
CA LEU A 57 10.13 -6.32 -1.04
C LEU A 57 11.37 -6.80 -1.80
N PRO A 58 11.26 -7.94 -2.50
CA PRO A 58 12.34 -8.38 -3.38
C PRO A 58 12.44 -7.44 -4.60
N LYS A 59 13.61 -7.41 -5.22
CA LYS A 59 13.94 -6.66 -6.44
C LYS A 59 13.95 -5.15 -6.26
N MET A 60 12.93 -4.58 -5.67
CA MET A 60 12.81 -3.13 -5.51
C MET A 60 12.14 -2.86 -4.18
N SER A 61 12.73 -2.02 -3.33
CA SER A 61 12.12 -1.70 -2.04
C SER A 61 10.80 -0.95 -2.25
N GLY A 62 9.91 -1.04 -1.25
CA GLY A 62 8.65 -0.32 -1.31
C GLY A 62 8.83 1.19 -1.35
N LEU A 63 9.93 1.70 -0.77
CA LEU A 63 10.22 3.14 -0.83
C LEU A 63 10.58 3.56 -2.26
N ASP A 64 11.40 2.76 -2.95
CA ASP A 64 11.75 3.04 -4.34
C ASP A 64 10.54 2.93 -5.24
N ALA A 65 9.68 1.93 -5.01
CA ALA A 65 8.44 1.79 -5.76
C ALA A 65 7.53 3.01 -5.55
N THR A 66 7.44 3.49 -4.31
CA THR A 66 6.65 4.69 -3.99
C THR A 66 7.17 5.91 -4.75
N LYS A 67 8.51 6.08 -4.78
CA LYS A 67 9.11 7.20 -5.52
C LYS A 67 8.75 7.15 -7.00
N LEU A 68 8.80 5.96 -7.59
CA LEU A 68 8.43 5.80 -9.01
C LEU A 68 6.97 6.14 -9.25
N LEU A 69 6.08 5.70 -8.36
CA LEU A 69 4.66 5.99 -8.49
C LEU A 69 4.38 7.48 -8.36
N LYS A 70 5.07 8.16 -7.46
CA LYS A 70 4.88 9.60 -7.25
C LYS A 70 5.51 10.44 -8.34
N ALA A 71 6.47 9.89 -9.08
CA ALA A 71 7.09 10.57 -10.22
C ALA A 71 6.29 10.42 -11.50
N ASP A 72 5.34 9.47 -11.55
CA ASP A 72 4.52 9.20 -12.74
C ASP A 72 3.21 9.96 -12.61
N VAL A 73 2.92 10.82 -13.59
CA VAL A 73 1.72 11.67 -13.59
C VAL A 73 0.44 10.83 -13.50
N ARG A 74 0.45 9.59 -14.02
CA ARG A 74 -0.74 8.72 -13.98
C ARG A 74 -1.05 8.22 -12.58
N THR A 75 -0.04 8.08 -11.72
CA THR A 75 -0.19 7.48 -10.40
C THR A 75 0.16 8.42 -9.25
N SER A 76 0.70 9.60 -9.54
CA SER A 76 1.19 10.53 -8.51
C SER A 76 0.10 10.98 -7.53
N HIS A 77 -1.15 10.98 -7.94
CA HIS A 77 -2.28 11.40 -7.09
C HIS A 77 -2.79 10.30 -6.17
N ILE A 78 -2.35 9.05 -6.37
CA ILE A 78 -2.86 7.92 -5.58
C ILE A 78 -2.18 7.91 -4.21
N PRO A 79 -2.94 7.94 -3.10
CA PRO A 79 -2.32 7.89 -1.78
C PRO A 79 -1.64 6.54 -1.55
N VAL A 80 -0.48 6.58 -0.91
CA VAL A 80 0.31 5.39 -0.60
C VAL A 80 0.50 5.32 0.92
N ILE A 81 0.12 4.20 1.51
CA ILE A 81 0.41 3.91 2.91
C ILE A 81 1.57 2.94 2.92
N VAL A 82 2.71 3.39 3.47
CA VAL A 82 3.92 2.56 3.56
C VAL A 82 3.84 1.73 4.84
N ILE A 83 4.08 0.42 4.72
CA ILE A 83 4.04 -0.52 5.84
C ILE A 83 5.45 -1.05 6.07
N THR A 84 5.95 -0.94 7.29
CA THR A 84 7.32 -1.34 7.60
C THR A 84 7.40 -2.06 8.94
N SER A 85 8.29 -3.08 9.04
CA SER A 85 8.58 -3.75 10.29
C SER A 85 9.69 -3.05 11.09
N PHE A 86 10.32 -2.04 10.50
CA PHE A 86 11.38 -1.29 11.15
C PHE A 86 10.86 0.06 11.63
N ALA A 87 10.52 0.16 12.91
CA ALA A 87 10.09 1.42 13.51
C ALA A 87 11.32 2.19 14.01
N LEU A 88 12.38 2.25 13.21
CA LEU A 88 13.59 2.97 13.55
C LEU A 88 13.41 4.46 13.26
N SER A 89 14.15 5.30 14.00
CA SER A 89 14.16 6.72 13.72
C SER A 89 14.66 6.93 12.29
N GLY A 90 13.98 7.76 11.54
CA GLY A 90 14.31 8.04 10.15
C GLY A 90 13.47 7.28 9.13
N ASP A 91 12.80 6.18 9.50
CA ASP A 91 11.94 5.44 8.57
C ASP A 91 10.74 6.27 8.15
N ARG A 92 10.17 6.98 9.10
CA ARG A 92 9.02 7.85 8.82
C ARG A 92 9.41 8.97 7.87
N GLU A 93 10.60 9.55 8.08
CA GLU A 93 11.11 10.61 7.22
C GLU A 93 11.41 10.07 5.83
N ARG A 94 11.98 8.88 5.72
CA ARG A 94 12.24 8.26 4.41
C ARG A 94 10.95 7.98 3.66
N ALA A 95 9.91 7.53 4.37
CA ALA A 95 8.61 7.30 3.75
C ALA A 95 8.02 8.61 3.23
N ALA A 96 8.11 9.67 4.04
CA ALA A 96 7.60 10.99 3.65
C ALA A 96 8.38 11.53 2.45
N GLU A 97 9.71 11.37 2.44
CA GLU A 97 10.54 11.80 1.32
C GLU A 97 10.22 11.05 0.04
N ALA A 98 9.81 9.79 0.15
CA ALA A 98 9.39 8.99 -1.01
C ALA A 98 8.02 9.43 -1.54
N GLY A 99 7.29 10.23 -0.77
CA GLY A 99 5.97 10.72 -1.17
C GLY A 99 4.81 9.95 -0.57
N ALA A 100 5.07 9.12 0.46
CA ALA A 100 4.01 8.36 1.13
C ALA A 100 3.05 9.31 1.84
N THR A 101 1.76 8.97 1.78
CA THR A 101 0.72 9.75 2.45
C THR A 101 0.65 9.42 3.92
N SER A 102 0.89 8.15 4.26
CA SER A 102 0.83 7.69 5.63
C SER A 102 1.79 6.52 5.85
N TYR A 103 1.95 6.11 7.09
CA TYR A 103 2.94 5.14 7.52
C TYR A 103 2.31 4.23 8.57
N LEU A 104 2.52 2.93 8.46
CA LEU A 104 2.01 1.96 9.41
C LEU A 104 3.13 1.01 9.81
N ALA A 105 3.41 0.92 11.11
CA ALA A 105 4.48 0.06 11.63
C ALA A 105 3.93 -1.34 11.94
N LYS A 106 4.71 -2.36 11.59
CA LYS A 106 4.41 -3.74 11.99
C LYS A 106 4.99 -3.98 13.38
N PRO A 107 4.35 -4.79 14.21
CA PRO A 107 3.05 -5.43 13.96
C PRO A 107 1.91 -4.43 14.14
N TYR A 108 0.88 -4.59 13.35
CA TYR A 108 -0.32 -3.76 13.46
C TYR A 108 -1.53 -4.68 13.61
N SER A 109 -2.61 -4.13 14.19
CA SER A 109 -3.86 -4.88 14.28
C SER A 109 -4.67 -4.69 13.00
N PRO A 110 -5.56 -5.64 12.68
CA PRO A 110 -6.48 -5.45 11.55
C PRO A 110 -7.28 -4.16 11.65
N ARG A 111 -7.66 -3.79 12.86
CA ARG A 111 -8.40 -2.55 13.12
C ARG A 111 -7.60 -1.32 12.74
N GLU A 112 -6.30 -1.31 13.07
CA GLU A 112 -5.42 -0.20 12.73
C GLU A 112 -5.28 -0.03 11.22
N LEU A 113 -5.10 -1.15 10.52
CA LEU A 113 -4.97 -1.12 9.06
C LEU A 113 -6.24 -0.58 8.41
N LEU A 114 -7.41 -1.12 8.80
CA LEU A 114 -8.66 -0.65 8.23
C LEU A 114 -8.97 0.79 8.58
N ALA A 115 -8.59 1.23 9.79
CA ALA A 115 -8.79 2.63 10.18
C ALA A 115 -8.01 3.57 9.26
N LEU A 116 -6.76 3.24 8.96
CA LEU A 116 -5.95 4.04 8.03
C LEU A 116 -6.52 4.02 6.63
N VAL A 117 -6.94 2.84 6.17
CA VAL A 117 -7.52 2.72 4.82
C VAL A 117 -8.78 3.58 4.72
N ARG A 118 -9.67 3.50 5.70
CA ARG A 118 -10.91 4.28 5.69
C ARG A 118 -10.67 5.78 5.83
N GLU A 119 -9.61 6.17 6.53
CA GLU A 119 -9.25 7.57 6.66
C GLU A 119 -8.84 8.16 5.31
N GLN A 120 -8.06 7.40 4.53
CA GLN A 120 -7.60 7.84 3.22
C GLN A 120 -8.63 7.63 2.11
N LEU A 121 -9.48 6.63 2.28
CA LEU A 121 -10.43 6.21 1.26
C LEU A 121 -11.72 5.72 1.93
N PRO A 122 -12.59 6.63 2.34
CA PRO A 122 -13.83 6.23 3.02
C PRO A 122 -14.67 5.26 2.18
N GLU A 123 -15.27 4.28 2.83
CA GLU A 123 -16.18 3.36 2.16
C GLU A 123 -17.42 4.10 1.73
N SER A 124 -17.95 3.71 0.58
CA SER A 124 -19.18 4.32 0.08
C SER A 124 -20.40 3.80 0.82
#